data_65a3bf95310382bb0fb20a7c07c0cc08
#
_entry.id   65a3bf95310382bb0fb20a7c07c0cc08
#
_cell.length_a   1.000
_cell.length_b   1.000
_cell.length_c   1.000
_cell.angle_alpha   90.00
_cell.angle_beta   90.00
_cell.angle_gamma   90.00
#
_symmetry.space_group_name_H-M   'P 1'
#
loop_
_entity.id
_entity.type
_entity.pdbx_description
1 polymer ?
#
loop_
_entity_poly.entity_id
_entity_poly.type
_entity_poly.pdbx_seq_one_letter_code
_entity_poly.pdbx_strand_id
1 'polypeptide(L)'
;MIIYFASAAVAAVVAWSLVRYFKGQRRRAMRDVAEAAAVRLEDFGPAAALLEGTGLPFLVDGRAAIARLLLEFPREDGAKPYYFDYSCLLGSGKGQRRKQATLALFDFEKGAFPDFHVSAAGEPLDESMALEPVDMSGFAGFPEGVKLFGRDPEALKKFFKPEIAACFGEHPGWSAQGSGRWLLLYKGCELVSPAKYGEFIAESGKLAFNLA
;
A
#
# COMPACT_ATOMS: atom_id res chain seq x y z
N MET A 1 -12.15 46.25 0.73
CA MET A 1 -12.79 44.91 0.81
C MET A 1 -12.81 44.17 -0.52
N ILE A 2 -13.16 44.79 -1.65
CA ILE A 2 -13.18 44.13 -2.99
C ILE A 2 -11.83 43.57 -3.41
N ILE A 3 -10.72 44.27 -3.12
CA ILE A 3 -9.34 43.86 -3.51
C ILE A 3 -8.92 42.53 -2.82
N TYR A 4 -9.33 42.33 -1.57
CA TYR A 4 -9.01 41.07 -0.84
C TYR A 4 -9.78 39.86 -1.38
N PHE A 5 -11.02 40.05 -1.84
CA PHE A 5 -11.77 38.95 -2.47
C PHE A 5 -11.18 38.57 -3.84
N ALA A 6 -10.73 39.57 -4.61
CA ALA A 6 -10.10 39.30 -5.91
C ALA A 6 -8.78 38.52 -5.75
N SER A 7 -7.93 38.89 -4.77
CA SER A 7 -6.68 38.18 -4.52
C SER A 7 -6.89 36.76 -4.00
N ALA A 8 -7.90 36.53 -3.16
CA ALA A 8 -8.25 35.18 -2.67
C ALA A 8 -8.76 34.28 -3.81
N ALA A 9 -9.58 34.82 -4.71
CA ALA A 9 -10.09 34.09 -5.87
C ALA A 9 -8.96 33.69 -6.84
N VAL A 10 -8.02 34.62 -7.10
CA VAL A 10 -6.85 34.31 -7.95
C VAL A 10 -5.98 33.22 -7.31
N ALA A 11 -5.69 33.33 -6.00
CA ALA A 11 -4.93 32.32 -5.27
C ALA A 11 -5.60 30.94 -5.33
N ALA A 12 -6.92 30.87 -5.19
CA ALA A 12 -7.67 29.62 -5.28
C ALA A 12 -7.60 29.00 -6.70
N VAL A 13 -7.73 29.82 -7.76
CA VAL A 13 -7.61 29.36 -9.15
C VAL A 13 -6.21 28.86 -9.46
N VAL A 14 -5.18 29.57 -9.00
CA VAL A 14 -3.77 29.13 -9.16
C VAL A 14 -3.52 27.81 -8.42
N ALA A 15 -3.94 27.70 -7.17
CA ALA A 15 -3.79 26.48 -6.39
C ALA A 15 -4.54 25.29 -7.05
N TRP A 16 -5.77 25.51 -7.52
CA TRP A 16 -6.54 24.49 -8.24
C TRP A 16 -5.86 24.08 -9.56
N SER A 17 -5.35 25.04 -10.33
CA SER A 17 -4.63 24.79 -11.58
C SER A 17 -3.34 23.99 -11.35
N LEU A 18 -2.58 24.32 -10.30
CA LEU A 18 -1.38 23.58 -9.92
C LEU A 18 -1.72 22.13 -9.52
N VAL A 19 -2.74 21.94 -8.67
CA VAL A 19 -3.19 20.59 -8.29
C VAL A 19 -3.59 19.76 -9.51
N ARG A 20 -4.31 20.37 -10.44
CA ARG A 20 -4.73 19.71 -11.69
C ARG A 20 -3.56 19.38 -12.61
N TYR A 21 -2.60 20.29 -12.71
CA TYR A 21 -1.37 20.11 -13.46
C TYR A 21 -0.53 18.93 -12.91
N PHE A 22 -0.27 18.90 -11.59
CA PHE A 22 0.51 17.82 -10.98
C PHE A 22 -0.19 16.45 -11.08
N LYS A 23 -1.51 16.40 -10.90
CA LYS A 23 -2.28 15.17 -11.12
C LYS A 23 -2.19 14.68 -12.56
N GLY A 24 -2.23 15.61 -13.52
CA GLY A 24 -2.08 15.29 -14.93
C GLY A 24 -0.69 14.77 -15.28
N GLN A 25 0.36 15.35 -14.69
CA GLN A 25 1.73 14.88 -14.89
C GLN A 25 1.94 13.47 -14.36
N ARG A 26 1.47 13.19 -13.10
CA ARG A 26 1.58 11.84 -12.55
C ARG A 26 0.88 10.80 -13.43
N ARG A 27 -0.33 11.09 -13.90
CA ARG A 27 -1.06 10.18 -14.78
C ARG A 27 -0.34 9.92 -16.10
N ARG A 28 0.30 10.95 -16.70
CA ARG A 28 1.11 10.79 -17.93
C ARG A 28 2.31 9.89 -17.66
N ALA A 29 3.08 10.18 -16.60
CA ALA A 29 4.24 9.39 -16.25
C ALA A 29 3.87 7.93 -15.88
N MET A 30 2.71 7.69 -15.26
CA MET A 30 2.22 6.32 -15.01
C MET A 30 1.76 5.62 -16.29
N ARG A 31 1.32 6.36 -17.31
CA ARG A 31 1.04 5.79 -18.61
C ARG A 31 2.32 5.33 -19.29
N ASP A 32 3.40 6.11 -19.21
CA ASP A 32 4.70 5.73 -19.75
C ASP A 32 5.23 4.46 -19.08
N VAL A 33 5.03 4.32 -17.75
CA VAL A 33 5.35 3.08 -17.00
C VAL A 33 4.52 1.90 -17.50
N ALA A 34 3.21 2.10 -17.70
CA ALA A 34 2.31 1.06 -18.19
C ALA A 34 2.68 0.59 -19.60
N GLU A 35 2.99 1.53 -20.49
CA GLU A 35 3.45 1.24 -21.85
C GLU A 35 4.78 0.47 -21.84
N ALA A 36 5.75 0.91 -21.03
CA ALA A 36 7.03 0.24 -20.90
C ALA A 36 6.89 -1.20 -20.34
N ALA A 37 5.94 -1.43 -19.47
CA ALA A 37 5.64 -2.74 -18.89
C ALA A 37 4.66 -3.58 -19.74
N ALA A 38 4.18 -3.05 -20.87
CA ALA A 38 3.14 -3.66 -21.72
C ALA A 38 1.86 -4.04 -20.96
N VAL A 39 1.49 -3.26 -19.95
CA VAL A 39 0.28 -3.45 -19.15
C VAL A 39 -0.72 -2.32 -19.33
N ARG A 40 -1.96 -2.54 -18.95
CA ARG A 40 -3.01 -1.53 -19.05
C ARG A 40 -3.03 -0.66 -17.79
N LEU A 41 -3.10 0.66 -18.00
CA LEU A 41 -3.39 1.62 -16.94
C LEU A 41 -4.90 1.87 -16.89
N GLU A 42 -5.52 1.54 -15.77
CA GLU A 42 -6.94 1.78 -15.55
C GLU A 42 -7.17 2.88 -14.51
N ASP A 43 -8.14 3.78 -14.79
CA ASP A 43 -8.71 4.61 -13.74
C ASP A 43 -9.71 3.80 -12.94
N PHE A 44 -9.68 4.00 -11.64
CA PHE A 44 -10.40 3.19 -10.68
C PHE A 44 -11.94 3.28 -10.79
N GLY A 45 -12.56 2.19 -11.16
CA GLY A 45 -13.98 1.90 -11.01
C GLY A 45 -14.17 0.44 -10.55
N PRO A 46 -13.61 -0.57 -11.27
CA PRO A 46 -13.77 -1.99 -10.91
C PRO A 46 -13.00 -2.42 -9.66
N ALA A 47 -11.95 -1.70 -9.28
CA ALA A 47 -11.08 -2.11 -8.19
C ALA A 47 -11.68 -1.92 -6.79
N ALA A 48 -12.77 -1.16 -6.61
CA ALA A 48 -13.45 -1.11 -5.31
C ALA A 48 -13.93 -2.50 -4.87
N ALA A 49 -14.57 -3.23 -5.78
CA ALA A 49 -15.02 -4.59 -5.50
C ALA A 49 -13.85 -5.57 -5.23
N LEU A 50 -12.71 -5.39 -5.92
CA LEU A 50 -11.50 -6.16 -5.65
C LEU A 50 -11.00 -5.88 -4.23
N LEU A 51 -10.90 -4.62 -3.84
CA LEU A 51 -10.38 -4.22 -2.53
C LEU A 51 -11.30 -4.66 -1.38
N GLU A 52 -12.61 -4.53 -1.53
CA GLU A 52 -13.59 -5.02 -0.55
C GLU A 52 -13.50 -6.54 -0.36
N GLY A 53 -13.23 -7.29 -1.43
CA GLY A 53 -13.07 -8.75 -1.41
C GLY A 53 -11.79 -9.25 -0.75
N THR A 54 -10.79 -8.38 -0.47
CA THR A 54 -9.51 -8.81 0.10
C THR A 54 -9.55 -9.08 1.60
N GLY A 55 -10.44 -8.42 2.34
CA GLY A 55 -10.48 -8.48 3.80
C GLY A 55 -9.28 -7.85 4.49
N LEU A 56 -8.38 -7.17 3.76
CA LEU A 56 -7.18 -6.54 4.31
C LEU A 56 -7.54 -5.27 5.07
N PRO A 57 -7.18 -5.13 6.38
CA PRO A 57 -7.57 -4.00 7.21
C PRO A 57 -7.18 -2.65 6.63
N PHE A 58 -5.98 -2.51 6.06
CA PHE A 58 -5.51 -1.27 5.46
C PHE A 58 -6.42 -0.76 4.33
N LEU A 59 -7.08 -1.66 3.61
CA LEU A 59 -7.95 -1.31 2.49
C LEU A 59 -9.41 -1.10 2.91
N VAL A 60 -9.84 -1.77 3.97
CA VAL A 60 -11.25 -1.79 4.41
C VAL A 60 -11.55 -0.68 5.43
N ASP A 61 -10.61 -0.38 6.34
CA ASP A 61 -10.83 0.55 7.45
C ASP A 61 -10.77 2.04 7.06
N GLY A 62 -10.30 2.34 5.85
CA GLY A 62 -10.19 3.71 5.37
C GLY A 62 -11.53 4.30 4.90
N ARG A 63 -12.01 5.36 5.57
CA ARG A 63 -13.16 6.12 5.07
C ARG A 63 -12.78 6.87 3.80
N ALA A 64 -13.73 6.98 2.86
CA ALA A 64 -13.51 7.64 1.56
C ALA A 64 -12.26 7.13 0.83
N ALA A 65 -12.03 5.82 0.89
CA ALA A 65 -10.94 5.15 0.21
C ALA A 65 -11.04 5.37 -1.31
N ILE A 66 -9.95 5.79 -1.91
CA ILE A 66 -9.84 6.00 -3.34
C ILE A 66 -8.54 5.35 -3.81
N ALA A 67 -8.65 4.34 -4.67
CA ALA A 67 -7.52 3.87 -5.43
C ALA A 67 -7.52 4.51 -6.83
N ARG A 68 -6.38 4.67 -7.44
CA ARG A 68 -6.21 5.31 -8.75
C ARG A 68 -5.01 4.71 -9.46
N LEU A 69 -4.99 4.87 -10.78
CA LEU A 69 -3.83 4.51 -11.59
C LEU A 69 -3.46 3.03 -11.42
N LEU A 70 -4.46 2.14 -11.54
CA LEU A 70 -4.29 0.71 -11.40
C LEU A 70 -3.51 0.15 -12.59
N LEU A 71 -2.40 -0.52 -12.31
CA LEU A 71 -1.66 -1.38 -13.21
C LEU A 71 -1.94 -2.84 -12.83
N GLU A 72 -2.51 -3.58 -13.74
CA GLU A 72 -2.80 -5.00 -13.61
C GLU A 72 -1.82 -5.80 -14.45
N PHE A 73 -1.00 -6.62 -13.80
CA PHE A 73 -0.05 -7.48 -14.48
C PHE A 73 -0.66 -8.87 -14.72
N PRO A 74 -0.17 -9.60 -15.73
CA PRO A 74 -0.56 -10.98 -15.94
C PRO A 74 -0.17 -11.83 -14.73
N ARG A 75 -0.86 -12.95 -14.54
CA ARG A 75 -0.51 -13.91 -13.51
C ARG A 75 0.76 -14.65 -13.92
N GLU A 76 1.77 -14.60 -13.06
CA GLU A 76 3.04 -15.31 -13.21
C GLU A 76 3.33 -16.05 -11.92
N ASP A 77 3.88 -17.27 -12.01
CA ASP A 77 4.27 -18.11 -10.87
C ASP A 77 3.18 -18.26 -9.78
N GLY A 78 1.91 -18.30 -10.19
CA GLY A 78 0.77 -18.43 -9.29
C GLY A 78 0.31 -17.14 -8.62
N ALA A 79 1.00 -16.01 -8.83
CA ALA A 79 0.64 -14.70 -8.32
C ALA A 79 0.13 -13.77 -9.42
N LYS A 80 -0.87 -12.96 -9.12
CA LYS A 80 -1.34 -11.87 -9.98
C LYS A 80 -1.10 -10.54 -9.28
N PRO A 81 -0.13 -9.74 -9.73
CA PRO A 81 0.19 -8.47 -9.10
C PRO A 81 -0.69 -7.33 -9.62
N TYR A 82 -1.04 -6.43 -8.70
CA TYR A 82 -1.74 -5.18 -8.93
C TYR A 82 -0.98 -4.05 -8.26
N TYR A 83 -0.75 -2.95 -8.98
CA TYR A 83 -0.09 -1.77 -8.43
C TYR A 83 -0.99 -0.56 -8.59
N PHE A 84 -1.15 0.22 -7.53
CA PHE A 84 -2.04 1.39 -7.58
C PHE A 84 -1.71 2.44 -6.53
N ASP A 85 -2.14 3.67 -6.79
CA ASP A 85 -2.13 4.72 -5.80
C ASP A 85 -3.40 4.65 -4.94
N TYR A 86 -3.22 4.62 -3.64
CA TYR A 86 -4.30 4.56 -2.67
C TYR A 86 -4.33 5.81 -1.80
N SER A 87 -5.51 6.31 -1.48
CA SER A 87 -5.68 7.34 -0.48
C SER A 87 -6.94 7.11 0.33
N CYS A 88 -6.84 7.28 1.65
CA CYS A 88 -7.97 7.18 2.56
C CYS A 88 -7.91 8.29 3.61
N LEU A 89 -9.02 8.46 4.33
CA LEU A 89 -9.11 9.34 5.49
C LEU A 89 -9.10 8.47 6.74
N LEU A 90 -8.12 8.69 7.60
CA LEU A 90 -7.99 8.01 8.88
C LEU A 90 -8.38 8.93 10.02
N GLY A 91 -8.92 8.33 11.09
CA GLY A 91 -9.40 9.06 12.25
C GLY A 91 -10.78 9.70 12.05
N SER A 92 -11.23 10.46 13.03
CA SER A 92 -12.54 11.12 13.04
C SER A 92 -12.45 12.57 13.52
N GLY A 93 -13.38 13.40 13.05
CA GLY A 93 -13.49 14.80 13.47
C GLY A 93 -12.26 15.64 13.13
N LYS A 94 -11.80 16.47 14.09
CA LYS A 94 -10.65 17.38 13.91
C LYS A 94 -9.29 16.66 13.78
N GLY A 95 -9.21 15.37 14.11
CA GLY A 95 -8.01 14.54 13.98
C GLY A 95 -7.91 13.79 12.65
N GLN A 96 -8.82 14.03 11.71
CA GLN A 96 -8.83 13.34 10.43
C GLN A 96 -7.58 13.69 9.61
N ARG A 97 -6.87 12.65 9.16
CA ARG A 97 -5.67 12.77 8.31
C ARG A 97 -5.89 12.02 7.01
N ARG A 98 -5.42 12.58 5.91
CA ARG A 98 -5.37 11.87 4.64
C ARG A 98 -4.07 11.06 4.59
N LYS A 99 -4.20 9.74 4.45
CA LYS A 99 -3.09 8.82 4.15
C LYS A 99 -3.05 8.57 2.65
N GLN A 100 -1.87 8.55 2.06
CA GLN A 100 -1.66 8.22 0.65
C GLN A 100 -0.47 7.27 0.57
N ALA A 101 -0.58 6.25 -0.26
CA ALA A 101 0.51 5.32 -0.50
C ALA A 101 0.41 4.74 -1.92
N THR A 102 1.54 4.36 -2.50
CA THR A 102 1.55 3.43 -3.62
C THR A 102 1.57 2.03 -3.04
N LEU A 103 0.66 1.19 -3.49
CA LEU A 103 0.44 -0.16 -2.99
C LEU A 103 0.76 -1.20 -4.06
N ALA A 104 1.33 -2.31 -3.64
CA ALA A 104 1.46 -3.54 -4.42
C ALA A 104 0.59 -4.62 -3.76
N LEU A 105 -0.44 -5.07 -4.46
CA LEU A 105 -1.35 -6.12 -4.01
C LEU A 105 -1.13 -7.36 -4.88
N PHE A 106 -0.93 -8.49 -4.23
CA PHE A 106 -0.72 -9.77 -4.89
C PHE A 106 -1.85 -10.72 -4.56
N ASP A 107 -2.43 -11.34 -5.60
CA ASP A 107 -3.43 -12.39 -5.51
C ASP A 107 -2.76 -13.74 -5.81
N PHE A 108 -2.45 -14.50 -4.79
CA PHE A 108 -1.86 -15.83 -4.90
C PHE A 108 -2.96 -16.88 -5.04
N GLU A 109 -2.96 -17.62 -6.14
CA GLU A 109 -4.00 -18.63 -6.42
C GLU A 109 -4.13 -19.69 -5.32
N LYS A 110 -2.98 -20.10 -4.76
CA LYS A 110 -2.88 -21.09 -3.69
C LYS A 110 -2.38 -20.49 -2.38
N GLY A 111 -2.46 -19.16 -2.24
CA GLY A 111 -2.01 -18.46 -1.04
C GLY A 111 -2.83 -18.87 0.19
N ALA A 112 -2.16 -19.01 1.32
CA ALA A 112 -2.75 -19.29 2.62
C ALA A 112 -2.07 -18.44 3.70
N PHE A 113 -2.04 -17.12 3.47
CA PHE A 113 -1.48 -16.19 4.44
C PHE A 113 -2.35 -16.14 5.70
N PRO A 114 -1.77 -16.24 6.90
CA PRO A 114 -2.50 -15.90 8.11
C PRO A 114 -2.87 -14.41 8.11
N ASP A 115 -3.82 -14.01 8.95
CA ASP A 115 -4.14 -12.59 9.13
C ASP A 115 -3.00 -11.90 9.88
N PHE A 116 -2.21 -11.09 9.19
CA PHE A 116 -1.10 -10.36 9.79
C PHE A 116 -0.91 -8.96 9.21
N HIS A 117 -0.21 -8.14 9.99
CA HIS A 117 0.40 -6.89 9.54
C HIS A 117 1.82 -6.78 10.11
N VAL A 118 2.80 -6.71 9.24
CA VAL A 118 4.18 -6.31 9.56
C VAL A 118 4.30 -4.82 9.28
N SER A 119 4.56 -4.04 10.32
CA SER A 119 4.80 -2.59 10.21
C SER A 119 6.29 -2.31 10.24
N ALA A 120 6.77 -1.57 9.24
CA ALA A 120 8.17 -1.13 9.19
C ALA A 120 8.54 -0.25 10.39
N ALA A 121 9.83 -0.23 10.73
CA ALA A 121 10.34 0.61 11.80
C ALA A 121 10.02 2.10 11.54
N GLY A 122 9.46 2.77 12.55
CA GLY A 122 9.09 4.19 12.47
C GLY A 122 7.79 4.50 11.74
N GLU A 123 7.09 3.50 11.19
CA GLU A 123 5.77 3.73 10.62
C GLU A 123 4.76 4.03 11.73
N PRO A 124 3.97 5.13 11.62
CA PRO A 124 2.93 5.41 12.57
C PRO A 124 1.85 4.33 12.49
N LEU A 125 1.62 3.67 13.63
CA LEU A 125 0.56 2.67 13.75
C LEU A 125 -0.79 3.32 13.56
N ASP A 126 -1.61 2.67 12.79
CA ASP A 126 -3.03 3.01 12.70
C ASP A 126 -3.78 2.17 13.73
N GLU A 127 -4.24 2.81 14.80
CA GLU A 127 -5.01 2.16 15.87
C GLU A 127 -6.36 1.60 15.37
N SER A 128 -6.75 1.90 14.13
CA SER A 128 -7.98 1.40 13.51
C SER A 128 -7.86 -0.02 12.96
N MET A 129 -6.65 -0.58 12.88
CA MET A 129 -6.47 -1.95 12.41
C MET A 129 -7.00 -2.94 13.47
N ALA A 130 -7.96 -3.78 13.08
CA ALA A 130 -8.56 -4.81 13.91
C ALA A 130 -7.61 -6.01 14.22
N LEU A 131 -6.31 -5.75 14.28
CA LEU A 131 -5.26 -6.72 14.59
C LEU A 131 -4.58 -6.33 15.91
N GLU A 132 -4.29 -7.31 16.73
CA GLU A 132 -3.61 -7.11 18.01
C GLU A 132 -2.09 -7.18 17.87
N PRO A 133 -1.32 -6.41 18.67
CA PRO A 133 0.13 -6.50 18.67
C PRO A 133 0.57 -7.88 19.17
N VAL A 134 1.56 -8.46 18.48
CA VAL A 134 2.13 -9.76 18.82
C VAL A 134 3.44 -9.56 19.58
N ASP A 135 3.65 -10.35 20.64
CA ASP A 135 4.93 -10.39 21.36
C ASP A 135 6.04 -10.94 20.42
N MET A 136 7.01 -10.10 20.13
CA MET A 136 8.12 -10.41 19.22
C MET A 136 9.20 -11.29 19.84
N SER A 137 9.16 -11.58 21.14
CA SER A 137 10.19 -12.38 21.84
C SER A 137 10.33 -13.80 21.29
N GLY A 138 9.28 -14.32 20.66
CA GLY A 138 9.27 -15.65 20.03
C GLY A 138 9.59 -15.66 18.53
N PHE A 139 9.96 -14.50 17.94
CA PHE A 139 10.20 -14.38 16.50
C PHE A 139 11.64 -13.95 16.23
N ALA A 140 12.45 -14.87 15.73
CA ALA A 140 13.80 -14.58 15.27
C ALA A 140 13.78 -14.04 13.82
N GLY A 141 14.77 -13.23 13.46
CA GLY A 141 15.00 -12.78 12.09
C GLY A 141 14.41 -11.40 11.75
N PHE A 142 13.41 -10.92 12.47
CA PHE A 142 12.91 -9.55 12.23
C PHE A 142 13.94 -8.49 12.62
N PRO A 143 14.10 -7.43 11.80
CA PRO A 143 14.96 -6.31 12.15
C PRO A 143 14.39 -5.51 13.34
N GLU A 144 15.29 -4.79 14.02
CA GLU A 144 14.93 -3.95 15.16
C GLU A 144 13.90 -2.87 14.75
N GLY A 145 12.91 -2.64 15.62
CA GLY A 145 11.87 -1.64 15.43
C GLY A 145 10.71 -2.06 14.53
N VAL A 146 10.79 -3.20 13.86
CA VAL A 146 9.64 -3.80 13.15
C VAL A 146 8.63 -4.31 14.17
N LYS A 147 7.34 -4.16 13.87
CA LYS A 147 6.25 -4.64 14.72
C LYS A 147 5.37 -5.60 13.92
N LEU A 148 4.90 -6.65 14.60
CA LEU A 148 3.99 -7.64 14.04
C LEU A 148 2.64 -7.53 14.76
N PHE A 149 1.57 -7.58 13.99
CA PHE A 149 0.19 -7.63 14.46
C PHE A 149 -0.51 -8.82 13.82
N GLY A 150 -1.46 -9.40 14.53
CA GLY A 150 -2.22 -10.52 13.99
C GLY A 150 -3.27 -11.04 14.94
N ARG A 151 -4.03 -12.05 14.50
CA ARG A 151 -5.10 -12.66 15.30
C ARG A 151 -4.70 -13.95 15.94
N ASP A 152 -3.78 -14.70 15.33
CA ASP A 152 -3.35 -16.02 15.79
C ASP A 152 -1.81 -16.08 15.88
N PRO A 153 -1.24 -15.83 17.08
CA PRO A 153 0.21 -15.86 17.28
C PRO A 153 0.87 -17.20 16.91
N GLU A 154 0.18 -18.33 17.09
CA GLU A 154 0.74 -19.63 16.76
C GLU A 154 0.78 -19.89 15.25
N ALA A 155 -0.24 -19.45 14.51
CA ALA A 155 -0.21 -19.47 13.05
C ALA A 155 0.90 -18.56 12.51
N LEU A 156 1.10 -17.38 13.13
CA LEU A 156 2.16 -16.45 12.77
C LEU A 156 3.56 -17.02 13.01
N LYS A 157 3.79 -17.72 14.14
CA LYS A 157 5.06 -18.40 14.43
C LYS A 157 5.37 -19.48 13.40
N LYS A 158 4.36 -20.20 12.94
CA LYS A 158 4.54 -21.20 11.87
C LYS A 158 4.85 -20.57 10.53
N PHE A 159 4.26 -19.42 10.25
CA PHE A 159 4.43 -18.70 8.99
C PHE A 159 5.77 -17.94 8.95
N PHE A 160 6.02 -17.07 9.94
CA PHE A 160 7.24 -16.27 10.02
C PHE A 160 8.42 -17.05 10.55
N LYS A 161 8.93 -18.00 9.77
CA LYS A 161 10.23 -18.62 10.02
C LYS A 161 11.34 -17.57 9.96
N PRO A 162 12.51 -17.78 10.59
CA PRO A 162 13.60 -16.81 10.59
C PRO A 162 13.99 -16.31 9.19
N GLU A 163 13.93 -17.17 8.19
CA GLU A 163 14.28 -16.85 6.80
C GLU A 163 13.27 -15.86 6.20
N ILE A 164 11.98 -16.07 6.44
CA ILE A 164 10.91 -15.17 5.99
C ILE A 164 10.98 -13.84 6.74
N ALA A 165 11.20 -13.87 8.04
CA ALA A 165 11.32 -12.65 8.86
C ALA A 165 12.55 -11.80 8.43
N ALA A 166 13.66 -12.45 8.09
CA ALA A 166 14.90 -11.79 7.65
C ALA A 166 14.72 -11.00 6.33
N CYS A 167 13.76 -11.37 5.47
CA CYS A 167 13.47 -10.62 4.25
C CYS A 167 13.11 -9.15 4.52
N PHE A 168 12.51 -8.85 5.67
CA PHE A 168 12.22 -7.45 6.05
C PHE A 168 13.50 -6.67 6.43
N GLY A 169 14.57 -7.36 6.82
CA GLY A 169 15.89 -6.76 7.02
C GLY A 169 16.60 -6.46 5.70
N GLU A 170 16.43 -7.32 4.70
CA GLU A 170 16.96 -7.12 3.35
C GLU A 170 16.20 -6.05 2.58
N HIS A 171 14.92 -5.82 2.95
CA HIS A 171 14.03 -4.84 2.36
C HIS A 171 13.55 -3.81 3.39
N PRO A 172 14.42 -2.89 3.87
CA PRO A 172 14.06 -1.95 4.92
C PRO A 172 12.97 -0.97 4.47
N GLY A 173 12.08 -0.63 5.40
CA GLY A 173 10.98 0.31 5.18
C GLY A 173 9.75 -0.29 4.51
N TRP A 174 9.76 -1.58 4.18
CA TRP A 174 8.57 -2.27 3.69
C TRP A 174 7.67 -2.72 4.83
N SER A 175 6.37 -2.49 4.64
CA SER A 175 5.29 -3.02 5.45
C SER A 175 4.47 -4.01 4.63
N ALA A 176 3.91 -5.02 5.29
CA ALA A 176 3.17 -6.07 4.64
C ALA A 176 1.89 -6.42 5.41
N GLN A 177 0.82 -6.75 4.69
CA GLN A 177 -0.37 -7.37 5.26
C GLN A 177 -0.73 -8.62 4.47
N GLY A 178 -1.07 -9.69 5.18
CA GLY A 178 -1.54 -10.93 4.58
C GLY A 178 -2.91 -11.32 5.12
N SER A 179 -3.74 -11.89 4.25
CA SER A 179 -5.01 -12.54 4.61
C SER A 179 -5.45 -13.49 3.51
N GLY A 180 -5.57 -14.78 3.82
CA GLY A 180 -5.98 -15.79 2.86
C GLY A 180 -5.07 -15.81 1.64
N ARG A 181 -5.60 -15.50 0.46
CA ARG A 181 -4.84 -15.46 -0.80
C ARG A 181 -4.15 -14.12 -1.09
N TRP A 182 -4.38 -13.12 -0.26
CA TRP A 182 -3.97 -11.75 -0.53
C TRP A 182 -2.74 -11.35 0.26
N LEU A 183 -1.80 -10.71 -0.42
CA LEU A 183 -0.64 -10.07 0.19
C LEU A 183 -0.56 -8.64 -0.30
N LEU A 184 -0.57 -7.68 0.62
CA LEU A 184 -0.40 -6.26 0.36
C LEU A 184 0.98 -5.82 0.85
N LEU A 185 1.71 -5.13 -0.01
CA LEU A 185 3.02 -4.55 0.29
C LEU A 185 3.02 -3.05 0.03
N TYR A 186 3.68 -2.29 0.89
CA TYR A 186 3.85 -0.85 0.71
C TYR A 186 5.09 -0.35 1.46
N LYS A 187 5.61 0.79 1.02
CA LYS A 187 6.83 1.41 1.58
C LYS A 187 6.49 2.80 2.11
N GLY A 188 6.26 2.88 3.42
CA GLY A 188 5.77 4.10 4.06
C GLY A 188 4.37 4.51 3.61
N CYS A 189 3.97 5.74 3.99
CA CYS A 189 2.67 6.30 3.64
C CYS A 189 2.81 7.41 2.60
N GLU A 190 3.55 7.13 1.52
CA GLU A 190 3.86 8.08 0.46
C GLU A 190 3.63 7.49 -0.93
N LEU A 191 3.36 8.36 -1.89
CA LEU A 191 3.27 7.97 -3.27
C LEU A 191 4.68 7.79 -3.86
N VAL A 192 4.98 6.62 -4.39
CA VAL A 192 6.22 6.36 -5.11
C VAL A 192 6.31 7.27 -6.33
N SER A 193 7.44 7.94 -6.53
CA SER A 193 7.64 8.76 -7.71
C SER A 193 7.64 7.90 -8.99
N PRO A 194 7.12 8.39 -10.12
CA PRO A 194 7.10 7.61 -11.37
C PRO A 194 8.48 7.10 -11.80
N ALA A 195 9.54 7.87 -11.56
CA ALA A 195 10.91 7.46 -11.87
C ALA A 195 11.40 6.25 -11.05
N LYS A 196 10.83 6.02 -9.87
CA LYS A 196 11.16 4.89 -8.97
C LYS A 196 10.15 3.74 -9.06
N TYR A 197 9.17 3.85 -9.95
CA TYR A 197 8.08 2.87 -9.99
C TYR A 197 8.55 1.48 -10.45
N GLY A 198 9.49 1.42 -11.40
CA GLY A 198 10.10 0.17 -11.83
C GLY A 198 10.87 -0.54 -10.70
N GLU A 199 11.61 0.22 -9.89
CA GLU A 199 12.29 -0.29 -8.69
C GLU A 199 11.29 -0.81 -7.66
N PHE A 200 10.21 -0.06 -7.41
CA PHE A 200 9.14 -0.46 -6.51
C PHE A 200 8.47 -1.78 -6.95
N ILE A 201 8.18 -1.94 -8.25
CA ILE A 201 7.64 -3.19 -8.81
C ILE A 201 8.62 -4.34 -8.58
N ALA A 202 9.89 -4.15 -8.90
CA ALA A 202 10.90 -5.20 -8.77
C ALA A 202 11.14 -5.62 -7.30
N GLU A 203 11.25 -4.65 -6.38
CA GLU A 203 11.44 -4.92 -4.95
C GLU A 203 10.22 -5.61 -4.34
N SER A 204 9.02 -5.10 -4.59
CA SER A 204 7.79 -5.70 -4.07
C SER A 204 7.55 -7.11 -4.61
N GLY A 205 7.88 -7.36 -5.88
CA GLY A 205 7.81 -8.69 -6.47
C GLY A 205 8.72 -9.67 -5.75
N LYS A 206 10.01 -9.32 -5.55
CA LYS A 206 10.95 -10.15 -4.79
C LYS A 206 10.46 -10.45 -3.38
N LEU A 207 10.02 -9.41 -2.66
CA LEU A 207 9.53 -9.59 -1.29
C LEU A 207 8.26 -10.47 -1.26
N ALA A 208 7.34 -10.28 -2.20
CA ALA A 208 6.12 -11.08 -2.29
C ALA A 208 6.41 -12.57 -2.49
N PHE A 209 7.35 -12.91 -3.39
CA PHE A 209 7.73 -14.30 -3.64
C PHE A 209 8.54 -14.93 -2.50
N ASN A 210 9.29 -14.14 -1.74
CA ASN A 210 9.97 -14.63 -0.53
C ASN A 210 8.99 -14.90 0.63
N LEU A 211 7.82 -14.24 0.64
CA LEU A 211 6.77 -14.43 1.65
C LEU A 211 5.77 -15.54 1.28
N ALA A 212 5.74 -16.00 0.06
CA ALA A 212 4.82 -17.02 -0.44
C ALA A 212 5.42 -18.42 -0.45
#